data_f2eeb8c635b41f264920468489e847e4
#
_entry.id   f2eeb8c635b41f264920468489e847e4
#
_cell.length_a   1.000
_cell.length_b   1.000
_cell.length_c   1.000
_cell.angle_alpha   90.00
_cell.angle_beta   90.00
_cell.angle_gamma   90.00
#
_symmetry.space_group_name_H-M   'P 1'
#
loop_
_entity.id
_entity.type
_entity.pdbx_description
1 polymer ?
#
loop_
_entity_poly.entity_id
_entity_poly.type
_entity_poly.pdbx_seq_one_letter_code
_entity_poly.pdbx_strand_id
1 'polypeptide(L)'
;MRFGFDMNSLVGIKDRDGTLQLALEPFANPVIKPDSGVETGLDVFIRYLYPVSSSVKLVSEIGTGPMYLSVKTAEQGKGGFNFLNQFGVGAQLALSGNSALTIGYRFRHLSDAGISQPNSGINSNALVISYSILY
;
A
#
# COMPACT_ATOMS: atom_id res chain seq x y z
N MET A 1 4.41 5.05 7.38
CA MET A 1 5.76 5.42 6.89
C MET A 1 6.10 4.52 5.73
N ARG A 2 6.75 5.02 4.66
CA ARG A 2 7.10 4.23 3.48
C ARG A 2 8.55 4.49 3.09
N PHE A 3 9.26 3.44 2.71
CA PHE A 3 10.63 3.50 2.18
C PHE A 3 10.58 3.07 0.71
N GLY A 4 10.94 3.96 -0.21
CA GLY A 4 10.92 3.69 -1.64
C GLY A 4 12.33 3.64 -2.22
N PHE A 5 12.56 2.66 -3.09
CA PHE A 5 13.83 2.44 -3.79
C PHE A 5 13.59 2.53 -5.29
N ASP A 6 14.32 3.40 -5.96
CA ASP A 6 14.27 3.53 -7.42
C ASP A 6 14.85 2.28 -8.09
N MET A 7 14.11 1.73 -9.05
CA MET A 7 14.48 0.52 -9.78
C MET A 7 14.80 0.80 -11.24
N ASN A 8 14.73 2.06 -11.70
CA ASN A 8 14.88 2.41 -13.11
C ASN A 8 16.15 1.87 -13.74
N SER A 9 17.28 2.00 -13.05
CA SER A 9 18.58 1.53 -13.52
C SER A 9 18.65 0.01 -13.69
N LEU A 10 17.91 -0.75 -12.87
CA LEU A 10 17.89 -2.21 -12.92
C LEU A 10 17.06 -2.74 -14.08
N VAL A 11 16.03 -2.02 -14.49
CA VAL A 11 15.09 -2.45 -15.55
C VAL A 11 15.22 -1.65 -16.84
N GLY A 12 16.14 -0.68 -16.91
CA GLY A 12 16.40 0.11 -18.09
C GLY A 12 15.33 1.15 -18.44
N ILE A 13 14.50 1.56 -17.47
CA ILE A 13 13.53 2.63 -17.65
C ILE A 13 14.25 3.98 -17.62
N LYS A 14 13.93 4.87 -18.58
CA LYS A 14 14.44 6.24 -18.59
C LYS A 14 13.56 7.12 -17.71
N ASP A 15 14.13 8.06 -16.98
CA ASP A 15 13.39 8.96 -16.07
C ASP A 15 12.25 9.73 -16.73
N ARG A 16 12.41 10.06 -18.03
CA ARG A 16 11.35 10.70 -18.82
C ARG A 16 10.11 9.81 -19.04
N ASP A 17 10.29 8.49 -18.99
CA ASP A 17 9.24 7.51 -19.23
C ASP A 17 8.53 7.12 -17.93
N GLY A 18 9.08 7.52 -16.78
CA GLY A 18 8.53 7.28 -15.43
C GLY A 18 9.53 6.75 -14.44
N THR A 19 9.04 6.43 -13.25
CA THR A 19 9.86 5.87 -12.17
C THR A 19 9.21 4.58 -11.66
N LEU A 20 9.93 3.47 -11.78
CA LEU A 20 9.57 2.21 -11.12
C LEU A 20 10.23 2.16 -9.75
N GLN A 21 9.44 1.90 -8.71
CA GLN A 21 9.91 1.82 -7.33
C GLN A 21 9.52 0.50 -6.69
N LEU A 22 10.45 -0.07 -5.94
CA LEU A 22 10.14 -1.03 -4.88
C LEU A 22 9.93 -0.24 -3.59
N ALA A 23 8.82 -0.49 -2.87
CA ALA A 23 8.56 0.22 -1.63
C ALA A 23 8.21 -0.74 -0.49
N LEU A 24 8.71 -0.45 0.70
CA LEU A 24 8.38 -1.13 1.95
C LEU A 24 7.50 -0.20 2.79
N GLU A 25 6.37 -0.71 3.27
CA GLU A 25 5.41 0.06 4.05
C GLU A 25 5.02 -0.69 5.33
N PRO A 26 5.76 -0.50 6.44
CA PRO A 26 5.27 -0.93 7.74
C PRO A 26 4.05 -0.09 8.13
N PHE A 27 3.03 -0.74 8.68
CA PHE A 27 1.79 -0.09 9.07
C PHE A 27 1.24 -0.60 10.41
N ALA A 28 0.50 0.26 11.10
CA ALA A 28 -0.32 -0.06 12.25
C ALA A 28 -1.56 0.84 12.21
N ASN A 29 -2.74 0.23 12.08
CA ASN A 29 -4.00 0.94 11.94
C ASN A 29 -4.98 0.48 13.04
N PRO A 30 -5.68 1.40 13.71
CA PRO A 30 -6.76 1.03 14.61
C PRO A 30 -7.95 0.49 13.80
N VAL A 31 -8.53 -0.60 14.26
CA VAL A 31 -9.84 -1.10 13.83
C VAL A 31 -10.87 -0.60 14.82
N ILE A 32 -11.92 0.07 14.32
CA ILE A 32 -12.94 0.71 15.17
C ILE A 32 -14.24 -0.09 15.14
N LYS A 33 -14.56 -0.71 14.01
CA LYS A 33 -15.80 -1.50 13.78
C LYS A 33 -15.50 -2.74 12.95
N PRO A 34 -16.25 -3.84 13.10
CA PRO A 34 -17.35 -4.06 14.07
C PRO A 34 -16.87 -4.09 15.52
N ASP A 35 -15.66 -4.60 15.78
CA ASP A 35 -15.01 -4.65 17.08
C ASP A 35 -13.76 -3.80 17.09
N SER A 36 -13.40 -3.24 18.24
CA SER A 36 -12.18 -2.47 18.41
C SER A 36 -10.95 -3.36 18.43
N GLY A 37 -9.90 -2.95 17.71
CA GLY A 37 -8.66 -3.70 17.64
C GLY A 37 -7.59 -2.99 16.85
N VAL A 38 -6.65 -3.77 16.32
CA VAL A 38 -5.54 -3.28 15.51
C VAL A 38 -5.26 -4.21 14.33
N GLU A 39 -4.90 -3.64 13.21
CA GLU A 39 -4.21 -4.32 12.13
C GLU A 39 -2.79 -3.78 12.03
N THR A 40 -1.80 -4.65 11.88
CA THR A 40 -0.40 -4.26 11.74
C THR A 40 0.33 -5.22 10.81
N GLY A 41 1.33 -4.72 10.09
CA GLY A 41 2.05 -5.55 9.13
C GLY A 41 3.16 -4.80 8.40
N LEU A 42 3.68 -5.48 7.39
CA LEU A 42 4.68 -4.95 6.47
C LEU A 42 4.31 -5.31 5.05
N ASP A 43 4.00 -4.32 4.24
CA ASP A 43 3.72 -4.49 2.82
C ASP A 43 4.94 -4.18 1.96
N VAL A 44 5.07 -4.94 0.88
CA VAL A 44 6.01 -4.70 -0.22
C VAL A 44 5.19 -4.28 -1.42
N PHE A 45 5.50 -3.12 -1.99
CA PHE A 45 4.83 -2.59 -3.18
C PHE A 45 5.79 -2.49 -4.36
N ILE A 46 5.27 -2.80 -5.54
CA ILE A 46 5.81 -2.31 -6.81
C ILE A 46 4.94 -1.13 -7.21
N ARG A 47 5.58 0.02 -7.47
CA ARG A 47 4.93 1.27 -7.80
C ARG A 47 5.48 1.82 -9.10
N TYR A 48 4.60 2.32 -9.95
CA TYR A 48 4.98 3.06 -11.15
C TYR A 48 4.44 4.49 -11.08
N LEU A 49 5.35 5.44 -11.24
CA LEU A 49 5.06 6.87 -11.20
C LEU A 49 5.24 7.45 -12.61
N TYR A 50 4.13 7.69 -13.30
CA TYR A 50 4.12 8.23 -14.65
C TYR A 50 4.08 9.77 -14.62
N PRO A 51 5.07 10.49 -15.20
CA PRO A 51 5.09 11.94 -15.20
C PRO A 51 4.03 12.51 -16.16
N VAL A 52 3.10 13.31 -15.62
CA VAL A 52 2.10 14.04 -16.41
C VAL A 52 2.56 15.48 -16.66
N SER A 53 3.25 16.06 -15.69
CA SER A 53 3.87 17.38 -15.78
C SER A 53 5.11 17.43 -14.89
N SER A 54 5.79 18.58 -14.86
CA SER A 54 6.95 18.79 -13.97
C SER A 54 6.61 18.65 -12.47
N SER A 55 5.34 18.81 -12.10
CA SER A 55 4.92 18.80 -10.69
C SER A 55 3.93 17.69 -10.35
N VAL A 56 3.44 16.92 -11.34
CA VAL A 56 2.42 15.90 -11.14
C VAL A 56 2.85 14.58 -11.77
N LYS A 57 2.79 13.51 -10.96
CA LYS A 57 2.94 12.13 -11.43
C LYS A 57 1.68 11.33 -11.11
N LEU A 58 1.19 10.53 -12.03
CA LEU A 58 0.21 9.49 -11.72
C LEU A 58 0.91 8.31 -11.07
N VAL A 59 0.24 7.70 -10.12
CA VAL A 59 0.76 6.55 -9.37
C VAL A 59 -0.14 5.36 -9.60
N SER A 60 0.44 4.24 -9.98
CA SER A 60 -0.17 2.92 -9.88
C SER A 60 0.69 2.03 -9.00
N GLU A 61 0.07 1.24 -8.14
CA GLU A 61 0.81 0.38 -7.22
C GLU A 61 0.09 -0.94 -6.99
N ILE A 62 0.87 -1.99 -6.83
CA ILE A 62 0.41 -3.29 -6.38
C ILE A 62 1.29 -3.72 -5.23
N GLY A 63 0.70 -4.25 -4.16
CA GLY A 63 1.43 -4.65 -2.97
C GLY A 63 0.87 -5.88 -2.31
N THR A 64 1.72 -6.53 -1.55
CA THR A 64 1.36 -7.66 -0.70
C THR A 64 2.27 -7.71 0.52
N GLY A 65 1.78 -8.27 1.59
CA GLY A 65 2.60 -8.49 2.76
C GLY A 65 1.92 -9.24 3.89
N PRO A 66 2.71 -9.76 4.84
CA PRO A 66 2.19 -10.38 6.05
C PRO A 66 1.60 -9.30 6.96
N MET A 67 0.46 -9.64 7.57
CA MET A 67 -0.17 -8.79 8.56
C MET A 67 -0.78 -9.60 9.70
N TYR A 68 -1.01 -8.93 10.81
CA TYR A 68 -1.76 -9.42 11.95
C TYR A 68 -3.04 -8.60 12.12
N LEU A 69 -4.18 -9.29 12.25
CA LEU A 69 -5.47 -8.70 12.58
C LEU A 69 -5.89 -9.17 13.96
N SER A 70 -6.13 -8.25 14.90
CA SER A 70 -6.48 -8.61 16.27
C SER A 70 -7.95 -8.95 16.50
N VAL A 71 -8.82 -8.60 15.54
CA VAL A 71 -10.27 -8.81 15.65
C VAL A 71 -10.72 -10.03 14.87
N LYS A 72 -11.82 -10.64 15.31
CA LYS A 72 -12.53 -11.69 14.57
C LYS A 72 -13.59 -11.04 13.68
N THR A 73 -13.84 -11.62 12.52
CA THR A 73 -14.93 -11.22 11.64
C THR A 73 -15.73 -12.43 11.23
N ALA A 74 -16.91 -12.21 10.64
CA ALA A 74 -17.75 -13.28 10.11
C ALA A 74 -17.07 -14.00 8.93
N GLU A 75 -16.26 -13.25 8.15
CA GLU A 75 -15.51 -13.75 6.99
C GLU A 75 -14.28 -14.54 7.40
N GLN A 76 -13.72 -14.21 8.57
CA GLN A 76 -12.56 -14.87 9.15
C GLN A 76 -12.84 -15.20 10.62
N GLY A 77 -13.13 -16.44 10.90
CA GLY A 77 -13.54 -16.90 12.23
C GLY A 77 -12.52 -16.69 13.36
N LYS A 78 -11.28 -16.29 13.01
CA LYS A 78 -10.21 -15.96 13.97
C LYS A 78 -9.46 -14.72 13.50
N GLY A 79 -9.11 -13.84 14.44
CA GLY A 79 -8.02 -12.91 14.24
C GLY A 79 -6.67 -13.65 14.15
N GLY A 80 -5.61 -12.97 13.78
CA GLY A 80 -4.28 -13.54 13.71
C GLY A 80 -3.53 -13.20 12.43
N PHE A 81 -2.68 -14.11 12.01
CA PHE A 81 -1.85 -13.94 10.83
C PHE A 81 -2.68 -13.98 9.54
N ASN A 82 -2.40 -13.05 8.64
CA ASN A 82 -3.04 -12.91 7.34
C ASN A 82 -2.02 -12.39 6.31
N PHE A 83 -2.42 -12.45 5.04
CA PHE A 83 -1.78 -11.71 3.94
C PHE A 83 -2.70 -10.59 3.50
N LEU A 84 -2.13 -9.40 3.31
CA LEU A 84 -2.81 -8.25 2.75
C LEU A 84 -2.35 -8.05 1.31
N ASN A 85 -3.28 -8.13 0.36
CA ASN A 85 -3.03 -7.84 -1.04
C ASN A 85 -3.70 -6.51 -1.39
N GLN A 86 -2.99 -5.64 -2.12
CA GLN A 86 -3.45 -4.29 -2.39
C GLN A 86 -3.20 -3.91 -3.85
N PHE A 87 -4.14 -3.16 -4.41
CA PHE A 87 -4.00 -2.45 -5.67
C PHE A 87 -4.38 -0.99 -5.46
N GLY A 88 -3.55 -0.07 -5.93
CA GLY A 88 -3.77 1.35 -5.72
C GLY A 88 -3.52 2.19 -6.97
N VAL A 89 -4.23 3.31 -7.03
CA VAL A 89 -4.03 4.38 -8.02
C VAL A 89 -4.09 5.73 -7.32
N GLY A 90 -3.39 6.71 -7.85
CA GLY A 90 -3.37 8.04 -7.25
C GLY A 90 -2.58 9.07 -8.05
N ALA A 91 -2.36 10.22 -7.42
CA ALA A 91 -1.53 11.28 -7.94
C ALA A 91 -0.52 11.74 -6.88
N GLN A 92 0.70 11.97 -7.31
CA GLN A 92 1.76 12.57 -6.51
C GLN A 92 2.03 13.99 -7.00
N LEU A 93 2.02 14.92 -6.08
CA LEU A 93 2.26 16.35 -6.31
C LEU A 93 3.64 16.70 -5.73
N ALA A 94 4.54 17.18 -6.54
CA ALA A 94 5.80 17.75 -6.05
C ALA A 94 5.51 19.03 -5.26
N LEU A 95 6.11 19.15 -4.10
CA LEU A 95 6.07 20.33 -3.25
C LEU A 95 7.42 21.07 -3.35
N SER A 96 7.57 22.16 -2.61
CA SER A 96 8.84 22.88 -2.52
C SER A 96 9.92 22.02 -1.86
N GLY A 97 11.16 22.11 -2.37
CA GLY A 97 12.27 21.27 -1.92
C GLY A 97 12.14 19.82 -2.41
N ASN A 98 12.71 18.89 -1.67
CA ASN A 98 12.71 17.46 -1.99
C ASN A 98 11.51 16.76 -1.34
N SER A 99 10.28 17.27 -1.51
CA SER A 99 9.11 16.67 -0.89
C SER A 99 7.95 16.52 -1.86
N ALA A 100 7.07 15.58 -1.57
CA ALA A 100 5.88 15.30 -2.37
C ALA A 100 4.69 14.88 -1.50
N LEU A 101 3.49 15.25 -1.93
CA LEU A 101 2.21 14.79 -1.39
C LEU A 101 1.60 13.78 -2.35
N THR A 102 1.22 12.63 -1.86
CA THR A 102 0.47 11.63 -2.66
C THR A 102 -0.94 11.50 -2.11
N ILE A 103 -1.92 11.55 -2.99
CA ILE A 103 -3.33 11.26 -2.70
C ILE A 103 -3.74 10.10 -3.60
N GLY A 104 -4.29 9.05 -3.02
CA GLY A 104 -4.62 7.84 -3.77
C GLY A 104 -5.75 7.04 -3.14
N TYR A 105 -6.19 6.06 -3.90
CA TYR A 105 -7.18 5.07 -3.51
C TYR A 105 -6.53 3.69 -3.57
N ARG A 106 -6.87 2.81 -2.61
CA ARG A 106 -6.47 1.40 -2.59
C ARG A 106 -7.67 0.50 -2.40
N PHE A 107 -7.76 -0.52 -3.23
CA PHE A 107 -8.50 -1.73 -2.95
C PHE A 107 -7.60 -2.68 -2.17
N ARG A 108 -8.15 -3.31 -1.14
CA ARG A 108 -7.43 -4.20 -0.22
C ARG A 108 -8.19 -5.51 -0.09
N HIS A 109 -7.47 -6.62 -0.18
CA HIS A 109 -7.96 -7.96 0.07
C HIS A 109 -7.10 -8.64 1.13
N LEU A 110 -7.71 -9.02 2.23
CA LEU A 110 -7.07 -9.68 3.35
C LEU A 110 -7.58 -11.10 3.45
N SER A 111 -6.67 -12.08 3.60
CA SER A 111 -7.01 -13.49 3.79
C SER A 111 -5.86 -14.23 4.48
N ASP A 112 -6.15 -15.32 5.16
CA ASP A 112 -5.15 -16.18 5.79
C ASP A 112 -4.63 -17.30 4.87
N ALA A 113 -4.87 -17.19 3.55
CA ALA A 113 -4.50 -18.19 2.54
C ALA A 113 -5.09 -19.60 2.80
N GLY A 114 -6.21 -19.70 3.53
CA GLY A 114 -6.86 -20.98 3.84
C GLY A 114 -6.27 -21.73 5.04
N ILE A 115 -5.45 -21.07 5.84
CA ILE A 115 -4.87 -21.67 7.06
C ILE A 115 -5.96 -22.03 8.08
N SER A 116 -7.03 -21.24 8.14
CA SER A 116 -8.17 -21.50 9.03
C SER A 116 -9.51 -21.40 8.29
N GLN A 117 -10.59 -21.90 8.93
CA GLN A 117 -11.94 -21.78 8.40
C GLN A 117 -12.84 -21.10 9.44
N PRO A 118 -13.82 -20.27 9.02
CA PRO A 118 -14.05 -19.76 7.66
C PRO A 118 -12.96 -18.80 7.19
N ASN A 119 -12.69 -18.77 5.88
CA ASN A 119 -11.76 -17.82 5.26
C ASN A 119 -12.32 -17.36 3.90
N SER A 120 -13.36 -16.52 3.94
CA SER A 120 -13.93 -15.88 2.74
C SER A 120 -13.13 -14.67 2.29
N GLY A 121 -12.16 -14.23 3.10
CA GLY A 121 -11.40 -13.00 2.90
C GLY A 121 -12.21 -11.74 3.20
N ILE A 122 -11.52 -10.66 3.45
CA ILE A 122 -12.10 -9.33 3.70
C ILE A 122 -11.67 -8.38 2.61
N ASN A 123 -12.63 -7.80 1.89
CA ASN A 123 -12.39 -6.74 0.92
C ASN A 123 -12.67 -5.39 1.57
N SER A 124 -11.77 -4.44 1.36
CA SER A 124 -11.92 -3.08 1.87
C SER A 124 -11.33 -2.05 0.90
N ASN A 125 -11.71 -0.79 1.12
CA ASN A 125 -11.27 0.34 0.34
C ASN A 125 -10.60 1.35 1.27
N ALA A 126 -9.53 1.99 0.82
CA ALA A 126 -8.82 2.99 1.58
C ALA A 126 -8.52 4.24 0.75
N LEU A 127 -8.74 5.41 1.33
CA LEU A 127 -8.16 6.66 0.87
C LEU A 127 -6.78 6.80 1.51
N VAL A 128 -5.76 7.04 0.69
CA VAL A 128 -4.37 7.19 1.14
C VAL A 128 -3.91 8.61 0.92
N ILE A 129 -3.44 9.25 1.98
CA ILE A 129 -2.77 10.54 1.91
C ILE A 129 -1.38 10.32 2.51
N SER A 130 -0.32 10.61 1.75
CA SER A 130 1.04 10.43 2.22
C SER A 130 1.95 11.60 1.85
N TYR A 131 2.79 11.99 2.79
CA TYR A 131 3.88 12.93 2.58
C TYR A 131 5.19 12.15 2.42
N SER A 132 5.98 12.50 1.42
CA SER A 132 7.25 11.85 1.10
C SER A 132 8.38 12.87 1.11
N ILE A 133 9.54 12.46 1.62
CA ILE A 133 10.82 13.17 1.45
C ILE A 133 11.61 12.34 0.42
N LEU A 134 12.10 13.00 -0.61
CA LEU A 134 12.84 12.40 -1.72
C LEU A 134 14.34 12.64 -1.48
N TYR A 135 15.14 11.60 -1.58
CA TYR A 135 16.62 11.65 -1.39
C TYR A 135 17.31 11.43 -2.72
#